data_c0d3f35d762129dba92adadff06703b3
#
_entry.id   c0d3f35d762129dba92adadff06703b3
#
_cell.length_a   1.000
_cell.length_b   1.000
_cell.length_c   1.000
_cell.angle_alpha   90.00
_cell.angle_beta   90.00
_cell.angle_gamma   90.00
#
_symmetry.space_group_name_H-M   'P 1'
#
loop_
_entity.id
_entity.type
_entity.pdbx_description
1 polymer ?
#
loop_
_entity_poly.entity_id
_entity_poly.type
_entity_poly.pdbx_seq_one_letter_code
_entity_poly.pdbx_strand_id
1 'polypeptide(L)'
;VSGRPMPIEVQLPDNCSNDAPPEPVFDGRAWTSGWVTTCPGGLIGGELTINGLERTRTETLIRYELNPEEVRVERLTPSNTSFAIEPDAGSFDVLASYTALGITHILEGLDHLLFVFALLLLIEGRARLFWAITAFTLAHSITLAASTFGWLRIAPPPVEAVIALSIVFLAYELTLPPERRDQIAVRFPWIVSFGFGLIHGLGFAGALREIGLPEGDIPLALFSFNVGVELGQILFIAGVLITGTVIGNLYPKVFRHTGMLRRMSSYGIGTLAAFWVIERVAAF
;
A
#
# COMPACT_ATOMS: atom_id res chain seq x y z
N VAL A 1 -9.56 37.92 -25.42
CA VAL A 1 -9.48 38.52 -24.09
C VAL A 1 -7.99 38.70 -23.76
N SER A 2 -7.42 39.89 -24.04
CA SER A 2 -6.06 40.25 -23.67
C SER A 2 -6.03 40.60 -22.17
N GLY A 3 -6.00 39.58 -21.32
CA GLY A 3 -5.76 39.73 -19.89
C GLY A 3 -4.32 40.15 -19.64
N ARG A 4 -4.05 40.79 -18.49
CA ARG A 4 -2.68 40.95 -18.02
C ARG A 4 -2.13 39.62 -17.55
N PRO A 5 -0.79 39.38 -17.63
CA PRO A 5 -0.20 38.18 -17.03
C PRO A 5 -0.56 38.13 -15.52
N MET A 6 -0.73 36.92 -15.00
CA MET A 6 -0.96 36.76 -13.57
C MET A 6 0.27 37.26 -12.78
N PRO A 7 0.08 37.96 -11.65
CA PRO A 7 1.19 38.45 -10.84
C PRO A 7 1.75 37.30 -9.96
N ILE A 8 2.25 36.24 -10.62
CA ILE A 8 2.94 35.15 -9.98
C ILE A 8 4.37 35.08 -10.50
N GLU A 9 5.29 34.73 -9.62
CA GLU A 9 6.71 34.67 -9.93
C GLU A 9 7.30 33.36 -9.43
N VAL A 10 8.11 32.73 -10.28
CA VAL A 10 8.83 31.51 -9.93
C VAL A 10 10.09 31.89 -9.18
N GLN A 11 10.20 31.50 -7.94
CA GLN A 11 11.43 31.61 -7.16
C GLN A 11 12.12 30.24 -7.17
N LEU A 12 13.31 30.25 -7.76
CA LEU A 12 14.20 29.08 -7.79
C LEU A 12 14.97 28.96 -6.46
N PRO A 13 15.58 27.80 -6.18
CA PRO A 13 16.45 27.63 -5.02
C PRO A 13 17.55 28.68 -4.91
N ASP A 14 17.97 29.00 -3.69
CA ASP A 14 18.93 30.08 -3.37
C ASP A 14 20.30 29.91 -4.05
N ASN A 15 20.65 28.71 -4.46
CA ASN A 15 21.88 28.42 -5.19
C ASN A 15 21.80 28.73 -6.70
N CYS A 16 20.64 29.12 -7.20
CA CYS A 16 20.48 29.51 -8.59
C CYS A 16 20.82 31.00 -8.80
N SER A 17 21.30 31.35 -9.99
CA SER A 17 21.52 32.77 -10.32
C SER A 17 20.18 33.53 -10.35
N ASN A 18 20.17 34.71 -9.70
CA ASN A 18 18.97 35.53 -9.55
C ASN A 18 18.73 36.42 -10.78
N ASP A 19 18.82 35.86 -11.98
CA ASP A 19 18.49 36.58 -13.19
C ASP A 19 16.97 36.76 -13.28
N ALA A 20 16.51 37.99 -13.34
CA ALA A 20 15.08 38.26 -13.48
C ALA A 20 14.55 37.66 -14.78
N PRO A 21 13.43 36.90 -14.72
CA PRO A 21 12.84 36.37 -15.92
C PRO A 21 12.43 37.48 -16.89
N PRO A 22 12.55 37.28 -18.21
CA PRO A 22 12.09 38.24 -19.19
C PRO A 22 10.59 38.47 -19.11
N GLU A 23 10.13 39.65 -19.56
CA GLU A 23 8.70 39.94 -19.57
C GLU A 23 7.92 38.90 -20.38
N PRO A 24 6.81 38.38 -19.85
CA PRO A 24 5.98 37.39 -20.56
C PRO A 24 5.43 37.94 -21.88
N VAL A 25 5.44 37.11 -22.92
CA VAL A 25 4.91 37.41 -24.24
C VAL A 25 3.61 36.68 -24.47
N PHE A 26 2.58 37.35 -24.98
CA PHE A 26 1.31 36.72 -25.32
C PHE A 26 1.35 36.17 -26.73
N ASP A 27 1.14 34.84 -26.87
CA ASP A 27 1.15 34.14 -28.15
C ASP A 27 -0.25 33.99 -28.82
N GLY A 28 -1.26 34.68 -28.27
CA GLY A 28 -2.67 34.56 -28.70
C GLY A 28 -3.49 33.56 -27.91
N ARG A 29 -2.85 32.72 -27.07
CA ARG A 29 -3.51 31.72 -26.21
C ARG A 29 -3.06 31.83 -24.76
N ALA A 30 -1.76 32.02 -24.53
CA ALA A 30 -1.15 32.06 -23.23
C ALA A 30 -0.08 33.16 -23.14
N TRP A 31 0.22 33.57 -21.92
CA TRP A 31 1.40 34.35 -21.60
C TRP A 31 2.56 33.43 -21.32
N THR A 32 3.63 33.53 -22.08
CA THR A 32 4.82 32.67 -21.96
C THR A 32 6.05 33.48 -21.65
N SER A 33 6.90 32.99 -20.76
CA SER A 33 8.23 33.49 -20.48
C SER A 33 9.19 32.31 -20.40
N GLY A 34 10.37 32.43 -20.96
CA GLY A 34 11.39 31.39 -20.93
C GLY A 34 12.78 32.01 -20.74
N TRP A 35 13.54 31.43 -19.81
CA TRP A 35 14.92 31.87 -19.54
C TRP A 35 15.77 30.65 -19.15
N VAL A 36 17.06 30.84 -19.17
CA VAL A 36 18.05 29.87 -18.72
C VAL A 36 18.76 30.46 -17.51
N THR A 37 18.88 29.70 -16.46
CA THR A 37 19.62 30.08 -15.26
C THR A 37 20.65 29.01 -14.89
N THR A 38 21.64 29.37 -14.11
CA THR A 38 22.67 28.46 -13.62
C THR A 38 22.47 28.21 -12.13
N CYS A 39 22.37 26.96 -11.76
CA CYS A 39 22.23 26.52 -10.36
C CYS A 39 23.46 25.69 -9.97
N PRO A 40 24.52 26.28 -9.40
CA PRO A 40 25.70 25.56 -8.94
C PRO A 40 25.30 24.48 -7.91
N GLY A 41 25.65 23.21 -8.16
CA GLY A 41 25.27 22.09 -7.33
C GLY A 41 23.92 21.44 -7.69
N GLY A 42 23.23 21.95 -8.73
CA GLY A 42 21.95 21.40 -9.18
C GLY A 42 20.73 21.94 -8.41
N LEU A 43 19.57 21.37 -8.67
CA LEU A 43 18.30 21.77 -8.05
C LEU A 43 17.95 20.90 -6.83
N ILE A 44 18.57 19.73 -6.69
CA ILE A 44 18.27 18.76 -5.63
C ILE A 44 18.56 19.35 -4.25
N GLY A 45 17.62 19.19 -3.32
CA GLY A 45 17.69 19.74 -1.97
C GLY A 45 17.31 21.21 -1.86
N GLY A 46 17.00 21.87 -2.98
CA GLY A 46 16.49 23.23 -3.01
C GLY A 46 14.97 23.29 -2.91
N GLU A 47 14.45 24.44 -2.53
CA GLU A 47 13.01 24.73 -2.48
C GLU A 47 12.62 25.59 -3.69
N LEU A 48 11.56 25.18 -4.39
CA LEU A 48 10.95 25.94 -5.47
C LEU A 48 9.64 26.53 -4.95
N THR A 49 9.48 27.85 -5.11
CA THR A 49 8.31 28.59 -4.62
C THR A 49 7.64 29.36 -5.75
N ILE A 50 6.34 29.44 -5.74
CA ILE A 50 5.55 30.32 -6.63
C ILE A 50 5.01 31.48 -5.80
N ASN A 51 5.73 32.59 -5.82
CA ASN A 51 5.33 33.82 -5.14
C ASN A 51 4.08 34.42 -5.79
N GLY A 52 3.15 34.88 -4.96
CA GLY A 52 1.89 35.47 -5.42
C GLY A 52 0.77 34.47 -5.65
N LEU A 53 1.04 33.15 -5.64
CA LEU A 53 0.03 32.09 -5.81
C LEU A 53 -1.02 32.13 -4.70
N GLU A 54 -0.62 32.47 -3.46
CA GLU A 54 -1.49 32.61 -2.29
C GLU A 54 -2.58 33.66 -2.44
N ARG A 55 -2.42 34.58 -3.38
CA ARG A 55 -3.39 35.66 -3.68
C ARG A 55 -4.31 35.32 -4.82
N THR A 56 -4.17 34.14 -5.40
CA THR A 56 -4.96 33.66 -6.53
C THR A 56 -5.98 32.62 -6.08
N ARG A 57 -6.85 32.20 -7.01
CA ARG A 57 -7.73 31.03 -6.84
C ARG A 57 -7.37 29.94 -7.84
N THR A 58 -6.12 29.97 -8.32
CA THR A 58 -5.62 29.09 -9.38
C THR A 58 -4.66 28.08 -8.77
N GLU A 59 -4.53 26.95 -9.40
CA GLU A 59 -3.50 25.96 -9.10
C GLU A 59 -2.39 26.05 -10.15
N THR A 60 -1.19 25.70 -9.76
CA THR A 60 -0.03 25.68 -10.65
C THR A 60 0.50 24.27 -10.75
N LEU A 61 0.74 23.80 -11.97
CA LEU A 61 1.43 22.55 -12.24
C LEU A 61 2.87 22.89 -12.64
N ILE A 62 3.82 22.35 -11.90
CA ILE A 62 5.25 22.46 -12.18
C ILE A 62 5.72 21.13 -12.72
N ARG A 63 6.15 21.14 -13.96
CA ARG A 63 6.80 19.99 -14.59
C ARG A 63 8.30 20.26 -14.63
N TYR A 64 9.07 19.36 -14.03
CA TYR A 64 10.52 19.45 -14.03
C TYR A 64 11.18 18.11 -14.32
N GLU A 65 12.39 18.16 -14.84
CA GLU A 65 13.18 17.01 -15.24
C GLU A 65 14.57 17.18 -14.59
N LEU A 66 14.89 16.28 -13.66
CA LEU A 66 16.23 16.22 -13.06
C LEU A 66 17.17 15.35 -13.89
N ASN A 67 16.61 14.32 -14.50
CA ASN A 67 17.26 13.41 -15.45
C ASN A 67 16.46 13.33 -16.75
N PRO A 68 17.10 13.11 -17.92
CA PRO A 68 16.41 13.07 -19.22
C PRO A 68 15.30 11.99 -19.33
N GLU A 69 15.30 11.00 -18.45
CA GLU A 69 14.36 9.88 -18.48
C GLU A 69 13.22 10.03 -17.47
N GLU A 70 13.27 11.03 -16.59
CA GLU A 70 12.30 11.19 -15.51
C GLU A 70 11.68 12.59 -15.50
N VAL A 71 10.39 12.63 -15.78
CA VAL A 71 9.55 13.84 -15.72
C VAL A 71 8.76 13.81 -14.43
N ARG A 72 8.92 14.80 -13.58
CA ARG A 72 8.13 14.96 -12.36
C ARG A 72 7.14 16.11 -12.50
N VAL A 73 5.98 15.96 -11.90
CA VAL A 73 4.92 16.97 -11.92
C VAL A 73 4.45 17.21 -10.49
N GLU A 74 4.64 18.44 -10.03
CA GLU A 74 4.16 18.90 -8.74
C GLU A 74 2.99 19.86 -8.90
N ARG A 75 1.98 19.72 -8.05
CA ARG A 75 0.81 20.57 -8.00
C ARG A 75 0.88 21.50 -6.80
N LEU A 76 0.97 22.79 -7.07
CA LEU A 76 0.90 23.81 -6.04
C LEU A 76 -0.48 24.47 -6.01
N THR A 77 -0.92 24.79 -4.81
CA THR A 77 -2.19 25.44 -4.52
C THR A 77 -1.96 26.75 -3.76
N PRO A 78 -2.95 27.65 -3.66
CA PRO A 78 -2.82 28.86 -2.85
C PRO A 78 -2.48 28.64 -1.37
N SER A 79 -2.77 27.45 -0.84
CA SER A 79 -2.42 27.05 0.54
C SER A 79 -1.06 26.33 0.64
N ASN A 80 -0.49 25.90 -0.47
CA ASN A 80 0.82 25.25 -0.54
C ASN A 80 1.57 25.76 -1.78
N THR A 81 2.37 26.78 -1.60
CA THR A 81 3.00 27.55 -2.67
C THR A 81 4.42 27.13 -2.97
N SER A 82 5.00 26.20 -2.21
CA SER A 82 6.37 25.72 -2.39
C SER A 82 6.48 24.22 -2.23
N PHE A 83 7.54 23.63 -2.76
CA PHE A 83 7.93 22.25 -2.51
C PHE A 83 9.46 22.11 -2.56
N ALA A 84 9.98 21.16 -1.79
CA ALA A 84 11.39 20.78 -1.83
C ALA A 84 11.65 19.83 -3.00
N ILE A 85 12.71 20.08 -3.77
CA ILE A 85 13.14 19.17 -4.83
C ILE A 85 13.98 18.06 -4.19
N GLU A 86 13.33 16.92 -3.93
CA GLU A 86 13.98 15.79 -3.29
C GLU A 86 14.89 15.05 -4.28
N PRO A 87 16.04 14.51 -3.81
CA PRO A 87 16.84 13.59 -4.61
C PRO A 87 16.04 12.34 -4.96
N ASP A 88 16.42 11.68 -6.03
CA ASP A 88 15.88 10.35 -6.33
C ASP A 88 16.16 9.43 -5.14
N ALA A 89 15.12 8.81 -4.62
CA ALA A 89 15.28 7.79 -3.61
C ALA A 89 16.17 6.69 -4.20
N GLY A 90 17.30 6.40 -3.56
CA GLY A 90 18.17 5.33 -4.00
C GLY A 90 17.42 3.99 -3.96
N SER A 91 17.77 3.06 -4.84
CA SER A 91 17.12 1.74 -4.89
C SER A 91 17.12 1.03 -3.52
N PHE A 92 18.10 1.32 -2.66
CA PHE A 92 18.15 0.80 -1.30
C PHE A 92 17.09 1.45 -0.40
N ASP A 93 16.84 2.76 -0.53
CA ASP A 93 15.83 3.47 0.23
C ASP A 93 14.42 3.02 -0.17
N VAL A 94 14.19 2.82 -1.48
CA VAL A 94 12.97 2.21 -2.01
C VAL A 94 12.76 0.83 -1.42
N LEU A 95 13.78 -0.04 -1.46
CA LEU A 95 13.72 -1.39 -0.90
C LEU A 95 13.38 -1.36 0.60
N ALA A 96 14.08 -0.57 1.38
CA ALA A 96 13.88 -0.50 2.82
C ALA A 96 12.50 0.07 3.19
N SER A 97 12.12 1.18 2.57
CA SER A 97 10.85 1.87 2.85
C SER A 97 9.64 1.02 2.47
N TYR A 98 9.64 0.42 1.28
CA TYR A 98 8.50 -0.42 0.84
C TYR A 98 8.45 -1.78 1.54
N THR A 99 9.60 -2.34 1.95
CA THR A 99 9.61 -3.53 2.82
C THR A 99 9.00 -3.21 4.18
N ALA A 100 9.39 -2.09 4.80
CA ALA A 100 8.80 -1.64 6.06
C ALA A 100 7.29 -1.38 5.91
N LEU A 101 6.87 -0.73 4.81
CA LEU A 101 5.46 -0.48 4.49
C LEU A 101 4.67 -1.80 4.38
N GLY A 102 5.22 -2.82 3.71
CA GLY A 102 4.60 -4.14 3.59
C GLY A 102 4.44 -4.85 4.94
N ILE A 103 5.45 -4.78 5.82
CA ILE A 103 5.37 -5.31 7.19
C ILE A 103 4.26 -4.59 7.97
N THR A 104 4.25 -3.27 7.94
CA THR A 104 3.26 -2.43 8.63
C THR A 104 1.85 -2.72 8.11
N HIS A 105 1.66 -2.81 6.80
CA HIS A 105 0.40 -3.16 6.16
C HIS A 105 -0.22 -4.46 6.71
N ILE A 106 0.59 -5.49 6.89
CA ILE A 106 0.12 -6.76 7.46
C ILE A 106 -0.17 -6.62 8.95
N LEU A 107 0.71 -5.97 9.72
CA LEU A 107 0.58 -5.89 11.18
C LEU A 107 -0.55 -4.96 11.63
N GLU A 108 -0.90 -3.95 10.84
CA GLU A 108 -2.02 -3.04 11.09
C GLU A 108 -3.34 -3.54 10.46
N GLY A 109 -3.26 -4.36 9.41
CA GLY A 109 -4.42 -4.93 8.72
C GLY A 109 -5.08 -6.05 9.50
N LEU A 110 -6.10 -5.75 10.30
CA LEU A 110 -6.83 -6.76 11.09
C LEU A 110 -7.37 -7.90 10.24
N ASP A 111 -7.80 -7.63 9.00
CA ASP A 111 -8.27 -8.63 8.04
C ASP A 111 -7.17 -9.65 7.74
N HIS A 112 -5.96 -9.17 7.47
CA HIS A 112 -4.79 -10.00 7.19
C HIS A 112 -4.38 -10.82 8.41
N LEU A 113 -4.37 -10.19 9.59
CA LEU A 113 -4.00 -10.87 10.84
C LEU A 113 -4.99 -12.00 11.17
N LEU A 114 -6.29 -11.76 11.04
CA LEU A 114 -7.31 -12.76 11.28
C LEU A 114 -7.29 -13.88 10.23
N PHE A 115 -7.03 -13.54 8.96
CA PHE A 115 -6.86 -14.50 7.89
C PHE A 115 -5.67 -15.44 8.16
N VAL A 116 -4.49 -14.87 8.44
CA VAL A 116 -3.27 -15.63 8.76
C VAL A 116 -3.44 -16.45 10.03
N PHE A 117 -4.13 -15.91 11.05
CA PHE A 117 -4.43 -16.63 12.28
C PHE A 117 -5.36 -17.81 12.03
N ALA A 118 -6.38 -17.63 11.20
CA ALA A 118 -7.27 -18.74 10.80
C ALA A 118 -6.51 -19.82 10.03
N LEU A 119 -5.62 -19.47 9.10
CA LEU A 119 -4.74 -20.43 8.41
C LEU A 119 -3.83 -21.17 9.38
N LEU A 120 -3.23 -20.48 10.35
CA LEU A 120 -2.40 -21.10 11.39
C LEU A 120 -3.16 -22.16 12.21
N LEU A 121 -4.45 -21.91 12.50
CA LEU A 121 -5.30 -22.85 13.24
C LEU A 121 -5.84 -23.99 12.36
N LEU A 122 -5.94 -23.78 11.05
CA LEU A 122 -6.53 -24.73 10.10
C LEU A 122 -5.50 -25.72 9.55
N ILE A 123 -4.31 -25.22 9.22
CA ILE A 123 -3.28 -25.98 8.50
C ILE A 123 -2.37 -26.73 9.47
N GLU A 124 -2.33 -28.02 9.32
CA GLU A 124 -1.41 -28.87 10.07
C GLU A 124 -0.07 -29.01 9.32
N GLY A 125 1.02 -28.63 10.00
CA GLY A 125 2.38 -28.75 9.48
C GLY A 125 2.99 -27.44 8.97
N ARG A 126 4.20 -27.14 9.47
CA ARG A 126 4.91 -25.86 9.20
C ARG A 126 5.19 -25.63 7.72
N ALA A 127 5.58 -26.68 6.99
CA ALA A 127 5.87 -26.57 5.57
C ALA A 127 4.61 -26.23 4.74
N ARG A 128 3.46 -26.85 5.06
CA ARG A 128 2.19 -26.55 4.37
C ARG A 128 1.73 -25.13 4.65
N LEU A 129 1.88 -24.67 5.90
CA LEU A 129 1.57 -23.28 6.28
C LEU A 129 2.46 -22.29 5.53
N PHE A 130 3.77 -22.55 5.49
CA PHE A 130 4.71 -21.71 4.74
C PHE A 130 4.31 -21.60 3.27
N TRP A 131 4.07 -22.71 2.59
CA TRP A 131 3.65 -22.68 1.18
C TRP A 131 2.29 -22.01 0.96
N ALA A 132 1.37 -22.09 1.93
CA ALA A 132 0.10 -21.39 1.86
C ALA A 132 0.29 -19.87 1.96
N ILE A 133 1.18 -19.40 2.84
CA ILE A 133 1.53 -17.98 3.00
C ILE A 133 2.20 -17.46 1.73
N THR A 134 3.24 -18.14 1.24
CA THR A 134 3.93 -17.74 0.01
C THR A 134 3.00 -17.72 -1.20
N ALA A 135 2.08 -18.71 -1.32
CA ALA A 135 1.07 -18.71 -2.37
C ALA A 135 0.12 -17.51 -2.29
N PHE A 136 -0.30 -17.14 -1.07
CA PHE A 136 -1.09 -15.93 -0.83
C PHE A 136 -0.33 -14.67 -1.27
N THR A 137 0.93 -14.51 -0.82
CA THR A 137 1.75 -13.34 -1.15
C THR A 137 2.02 -13.23 -2.66
N LEU A 138 2.27 -14.36 -3.32
CA LEU A 138 2.46 -14.39 -4.78
C LEU A 138 1.19 -13.94 -5.52
N ALA A 139 0.04 -14.47 -5.14
CA ALA A 139 -1.25 -14.11 -5.73
C ALA A 139 -1.58 -12.63 -5.47
N HIS A 140 -1.37 -12.17 -4.23
CA HIS A 140 -1.51 -10.77 -3.83
C HIS A 140 -0.63 -9.85 -4.71
N SER A 141 0.63 -10.22 -4.92
CA SER A 141 1.56 -9.48 -5.78
C SER A 141 1.06 -9.33 -7.21
N ILE A 142 0.50 -10.40 -7.78
CA ILE A 142 -0.03 -10.41 -9.17
C ILE A 142 -1.16 -9.39 -9.31
N THR A 143 -2.16 -9.43 -8.43
CA THR A 143 -3.32 -8.54 -8.53
C THR A 143 -3.02 -7.13 -8.10
N LEU A 144 -2.15 -6.93 -7.11
CA LEU A 144 -1.64 -5.62 -6.72
C LEU A 144 -0.92 -4.95 -7.90
N ALA A 145 0.00 -5.66 -8.57
CA ALA A 145 0.70 -5.15 -9.73
C ALA A 145 -0.28 -4.85 -10.88
N ALA A 146 -1.19 -5.78 -11.21
CA ALA A 146 -2.17 -5.57 -12.26
C ALA A 146 -3.07 -4.35 -12.00
N SER A 147 -3.43 -4.11 -10.76
CA SER A 147 -4.23 -2.95 -10.37
C SER A 147 -3.40 -1.66 -10.36
N THR A 148 -2.14 -1.70 -9.91
CA THR A 148 -1.22 -0.56 -9.93
C THR A 148 -0.94 -0.08 -11.36
N PHE A 149 -0.69 -1.00 -12.29
CA PHE A 149 -0.52 -0.67 -13.70
C PHE A 149 -1.83 -0.32 -14.44
N GLY A 150 -2.97 -0.33 -13.73
CA GLY A 150 -4.26 0.06 -14.29
C GLY A 150 -4.92 -0.99 -15.18
N TRP A 151 -4.39 -2.22 -15.25
CA TRP A 151 -4.98 -3.33 -16.00
C TRP A 151 -6.26 -3.85 -15.35
N LEU A 152 -6.36 -3.73 -14.03
CA LEU A 152 -7.56 -4.06 -13.26
C LEU A 152 -8.03 -2.82 -12.49
N ARG A 153 -9.33 -2.50 -12.63
CA ARG A 153 -9.98 -1.40 -11.91
C ARG A 153 -11.27 -1.91 -11.30
N ILE A 154 -11.22 -2.24 -10.03
CA ILE A 154 -12.39 -2.72 -9.27
C ILE A 154 -12.62 -1.75 -8.12
N ALA A 155 -13.89 -1.41 -7.89
CA ALA A 155 -14.25 -0.54 -6.77
C ALA A 155 -13.88 -1.20 -5.44
N PRO A 156 -13.31 -0.46 -4.45
CA PRO A 156 -12.88 -1.04 -3.18
C PRO A 156 -13.99 -1.73 -2.38
N PRO A 157 -15.21 -1.18 -2.22
CA PRO A 157 -16.21 -1.76 -1.33
C PRO A 157 -16.58 -3.24 -1.62
N PRO A 158 -16.84 -3.66 -2.88
CA PRO A 158 -17.06 -5.07 -3.19
C PRO A 158 -15.86 -5.97 -2.85
N VAL A 159 -14.64 -5.49 -3.10
CA VAL A 159 -13.41 -6.25 -2.80
C VAL A 159 -13.28 -6.47 -1.30
N GLU A 160 -13.46 -5.43 -0.52
CA GLU A 160 -13.39 -5.49 0.94
C GLU A 160 -14.44 -6.44 1.54
N ALA A 161 -15.66 -6.45 0.99
CA ALA A 161 -16.69 -7.38 1.42
C ALA A 161 -16.28 -8.84 1.15
N VAL A 162 -15.65 -9.13 -0.01
CA VAL A 162 -15.17 -10.47 -0.33
C VAL A 162 -13.94 -10.85 0.48
N ILE A 163 -13.07 -9.88 0.83
CA ILE A 163 -11.96 -10.08 1.79
C ILE A 163 -12.53 -10.56 3.13
N ALA A 164 -13.50 -9.85 3.69
CA ALA A 164 -14.15 -10.27 4.94
C ALA A 164 -14.82 -11.64 4.82
N LEU A 165 -15.47 -11.94 3.69
CA LEU A 165 -16.10 -13.24 3.42
C LEU A 165 -15.06 -14.37 3.39
N SER A 166 -13.84 -14.14 2.90
CA SER A 166 -12.75 -15.12 2.92
C SER A 166 -12.38 -15.55 4.35
N ILE A 167 -12.41 -14.59 5.29
CA ILE A 167 -12.15 -14.86 6.71
C ILE A 167 -13.31 -15.65 7.33
N VAL A 168 -14.57 -15.31 6.98
CA VAL A 168 -15.76 -16.09 7.40
C VAL A 168 -15.65 -17.53 6.92
N PHE A 169 -15.24 -17.75 5.67
CA PHE A 169 -15.03 -19.10 5.12
C PHE A 169 -14.02 -19.90 5.94
N LEU A 170 -12.86 -19.35 6.24
CA LEU A 170 -11.85 -20.05 7.07
C LEU A 170 -12.34 -20.29 8.50
N ALA A 171 -13.04 -19.32 9.08
CA ALA A 171 -13.63 -19.47 10.41
C ALA A 171 -14.69 -20.59 10.44
N TYR A 172 -15.52 -20.71 9.39
CA TYR A 172 -16.47 -21.79 9.22
C TYR A 172 -15.77 -23.15 9.13
N GLU A 173 -14.73 -23.29 8.30
CA GLU A 173 -13.92 -24.51 8.20
C GLU A 173 -13.32 -24.94 9.55
N LEU A 174 -12.92 -23.97 10.38
CA LEU A 174 -12.42 -24.22 11.73
C LEU A 174 -13.49 -24.80 12.68
N THR A 175 -14.78 -24.53 12.47
CA THR A 175 -15.88 -25.09 13.27
C THR A 175 -16.16 -26.53 12.94
N LEU A 176 -15.85 -26.97 11.72
CA LEU A 176 -16.15 -28.31 11.23
C LEU A 176 -15.18 -29.35 11.80
N PRO A 177 -15.66 -30.54 12.08
CA PRO A 177 -14.80 -31.69 12.38
C PRO A 177 -13.95 -32.02 11.14
N PRO A 178 -12.74 -32.57 11.31
CA PRO A 178 -11.77 -32.79 10.22
C PRO A 178 -12.36 -33.53 9.00
N GLU A 179 -13.29 -34.46 9.24
CA GLU A 179 -13.89 -35.30 8.20
C GLU A 179 -14.90 -34.55 7.32
N ARG A 180 -15.40 -33.40 7.79
CA ARG A 180 -16.41 -32.59 7.09
C ARG A 180 -15.83 -31.31 6.47
N ARG A 181 -14.54 -31.05 6.69
CA ARG A 181 -13.86 -29.88 6.10
C ARG A 181 -13.74 -30.04 4.60
N ASP A 182 -13.70 -28.89 3.90
CA ASP A 182 -13.43 -28.89 2.48
C ASP A 182 -12.09 -29.56 2.17
N GLN A 183 -12.15 -30.55 1.25
CA GLN A 183 -10.97 -31.36 0.94
C GLN A 183 -9.86 -30.56 0.26
N ILE A 184 -10.20 -29.49 -0.49
CA ILE A 184 -9.23 -28.62 -1.14
C ILE A 184 -8.54 -27.79 -0.07
N ALA A 185 -9.30 -27.25 0.90
CA ALA A 185 -8.74 -26.46 1.99
C ALA A 185 -7.78 -27.26 2.89
N VAL A 186 -8.07 -28.55 3.11
CA VAL A 186 -7.23 -29.42 3.95
C VAL A 186 -6.04 -30.00 3.18
N ARG A 187 -6.26 -30.48 1.96
CA ARG A 187 -5.25 -31.22 1.18
C ARG A 187 -4.33 -30.30 0.39
N PHE A 188 -4.86 -29.18 -0.09
CA PHE A 188 -4.17 -28.20 -0.93
C PHE A 188 -4.39 -26.76 -0.43
N PRO A 189 -4.04 -26.44 0.83
CA PRO A 189 -4.33 -25.13 1.43
C PRO A 189 -3.72 -23.97 0.64
N TRP A 190 -2.63 -24.21 -0.09
CA TRP A 190 -2.01 -23.22 -0.95
C TRP A 190 -2.91 -22.75 -2.10
N ILE A 191 -3.82 -23.62 -2.62
CA ILE A 191 -4.77 -23.24 -3.68
C ILE A 191 -5.79 -22.24 -3.12
N VAL A 192 -6.32 -22.51 -1.94
CA VAL A 192 -7.29 -21.65 -1.26
C VAL A 192 -6.63 -20.31 -0.91
N SER A 193 -5.42 -20.35 -0.34
CA SER A 193 -4.64 -19.15 -0.02
C SER A 193 -4.33 -18.32 -1.26
N PHE A 194 -3.96 -18.96 -2.37
CA PHE A 194 -3.73 -18.30 -3.65
C PHE A 194 -4.99 -17.58 -4.15
N GLY A 195 -6.14 -18.27 -4.14
CA GLY A 195 -7.41 -17.65 -4.55
C GLY A 195 -7.78 -16.43 -3.72
N PHE A 196 -7.61 -16.51 -2.40
CA PHE A 196 -7.86 -15.36 -1.53
C PHE A 196 -6.80 -14.27 -1.67
N GLY A 197 -5.53 -14.62 -1.89
CA GLY A 197 -4.47 -13.67 -2.16
C GLY A 197 -4.76 -12.79 -3.39
N LEU A 198 -5.33 -13.37 -4.46
CA LEU A 198 -5.76 -12.59 -5.64
C LEU A 198 -6.78 -11.51 -5.28
N ILE A 199 -7.70 -11.81 -4.36
CA ILE A 199 -8.73 -10.86 -3.94
C ILE A 199 -8.14 -9.78 -3.04
N HIS A 200 -7.31 -10.17 -2.07
CA HIS A 200 -6.69 -9.25 -1.12
C HIS A 200 -5.78 -8.22 -1.81
N GLY A 201 -5.03 -8.62 -2.85
CA GLY A 201 -4.17 -7.69 -3.60
C GLY A 201 -4.92 -6.60 -4.35
N LEU A 202 -6.20 -6.80 -4.68
CA LEU A 202 -7.06 -5.78 -5.27
C LEU A 202 -7.45 -4.69 -4.25
N GLY A 203 -7.56 -5.04 -2.98
CA GLY A 203 -8.02 -4.12 -1.92
C GLY A 203 -7.02 -3.02 -1.58
N PHE A 204 -5.73 -3.23 -1.79
CA PHE A 204 -4.69 -2.28 -1.36
C PHE A 204 -4.17 -1.34 -2.47
N ALA A 205 -4.46 -1.63 -3.72
CA ALA A 205 -3.92 -0.86 -4.84
C ALA A 205 -4.32 0.63 -4.85
N GLY A 206 -5.48 0.96 -4.28
CA GLY A 206 -5.91 2.36 -4.08
C GLY A 206 -5.00 3.09 -3.10
N ALA A 207 -4.82 2.54 -1.92
CA ALA A 207 -3.98 3.11 -0.86
C ALA A 207 -2.52 3.25 -1.31
N LEU A 208 -1.98 2.28 -2.04
CA LEU A 208 -0.60 2.35 -2.55
C LEU A 208 -0.41 3.49 -3.56
N ARG A 209 -1.43 3.82 -4.37
CA ARG A 209 -1.39 4.98 -5.26
C ARG A 209 -1.45 6.31 -4.52
N GLU A 210 -2.19 6.37 -3.41
CA GLU A 210 -2.30 7.58 -2.57
C GLU A 210 -1.00 7.85 -1.81
N ILE A 211 -0.30 6.79 -1.36
CA ILE A 211 1.01 6.89 -0.70
C ILE A 211 2.07 7.39 -1.70
N GLY A 212 1.87 7.14 -2.99
CA GLY A 212 2.81 7.42 -4.08
C GLY A 212 3.69 6.21 -4.40
N LEU A 213 4.09 6.13 -5.64
CA LEU A 213 5.04 5.13 -6.14
C LEU A 213 6.15 5.89 -6.88
N PRO A 214 7.42 5.54 -6.67
CA PRO A 214 8.51 6.14 -7.42
C PRO A 214 8.37 5.76 -8.90
N GLU A 215 8.18 6.74 -9.79
CA GLU A 215 7.84 6.49 -11.20
C GLU A 215 8.88 5.64 -11.92
N GLY A 216 10.18 5.79 -11.58
CA GLY A 216 11.27 5.01 -12.16
C GLY A 216 11.44 3.60 -11.58
N ASP A 217 10.94 3.33 -10.36
CA ASP A 217 11.24 2.10 -9.60
C ASP A 217 9.98 1.34 -9.14
N ILE A 218 8.86 1.49 -9.83
CA ILE A 218 7.59 0.80 -9.50
C ILE A 218 7.78 -0.72 -9.32
N PRO A 219 8.49 -1.45 -10.19
CA PRO A 219 8.69 -2.88 -10.00
C PRO A 219 9.45 -3.22 -8.72
N LEU A 220 10.48 -2.45 -8.38
CA LEU A 220 11.25 -2.63 -7.15
C LEU A 220 10.40 -2.33 -5.91
N ALA A 221 9.62 -1.26 -5.93
CA ALA A 221 8.72 -0.89 -4.85
C ALA A 221 7.67 -1.99 -4.60
N LEU A 222 7.02 -2.50 -5.65
CA LEU A 222 6.06 -3.60 -5.56
C LEU A 222 6.69 -4.90 -5.05
N PHE A 223 7.88 -5.24 -5.53
CA PHE A 223 8.61 -6.41 -5.06
C PHE A 223 8.95 -6.28 -3.57
N SER A 224 9.54 -5.15 -3.17
CA SER A 224 9.95 -4.86 -1.78
C SER A 224 8.75 -4.88 -0.84
N PHE A 225 7.63 -4.28 -1.25
CA PHE A 225 6.38 -4.30 -0.50
C PHE A 225 5.91 -5.73 -0.25
N ASN A 226 5.89 -6.59 -1.26
CA ASN A 226 5.45 -7.97 -1.11
C ASN A 226 6.41 -8.83 -0.29
N VAL A 227 7.73 -8.58 -0.36
CA VAL A 227 8.70 -9.15 0.59
C VAL A 227 8.33 -8.74 2.02
N GLY A 228 8.00 -7.47 2.23
CA GLY A 228 7.52 -6.95 3.51
C GLY A 228 6.24 -7.63 4.00
N VAL A 229 5.27 -7.84 3.11
CA VAL A 229 4.03 -8.59 3.39
C VAL A 229 4.35 -9.99 3.91
N GLU A 230 5.20 -10.75 3.22
CA GLU A 230 5.57 -12.11 3.64
C GLU A 230 6.32 -12.11 4.98
N LEU A 231 7.24 -11.18 5.17
CA LEU A 231 7.95 -11.02 6.45
C LEU A 231 6.98 -10.66 7.59
N GLY A 232 6.03 -9.77 7.36
CA GLY A 232 5.00 -9.39 8.34
C GLY A 232 4.15 -10.60 8.77
N GLN A 233 3.74 -11.44 7.82
CA GLN A 233 3.01 -12.67 8.11
C GLN A 233 3.83 -13.66 8.94
N ILE A 234 5.11 -13.85 8.59
CA ILE A 234 6.01 -14.74 9.33
C ILE A 234 6.24 -14.21 10.75
N LEU A 235 6.45 -12.90 10.92
CA LEU A 235 6.61 -12.25 12.22
C LEU A 235 5.36 -12.43 13.09
N PHE A 236 4.18 -12.23 12.52
CA PHE A 236 2.92 -12.46 13.24
C PHE A 236 2.78 -13.91 13.70
N ILE A 237 3.01 -14.88 12.82
CA ILE A 237 2.94 -16.31 13.16
C ILE A 237 3.95 -16.66 14.25
N ALA A 238 5.19 -16.17 14.13
CA ALA A 238 6.21 -16.38 15.16
C ALA A 238 5.77 -15.82 16.51
N GLY A 239 5.21 -14.61 16.54
CA GLY A 239 4.64 -13.98 17.72
C GLY A 239 3.54 -14.82 18.37
N VAL A 240 2.59 -15.31 17.58
CA VAL A 240 1.49 -16.17 18.06
C VAL A 240 2.02 -17.49 18.62
N LEU A 241 2.97 -18.15 17.95
CA LEU A 241 3.56 -19.40 18.41
C LEU A 241 4.40 -19.22 19.67
N ILE A 242 5.17 -18.15 19.77
CA ILE A 242 5.95 -17.81 20.98
C ILE A 242 5.00 -17.56 22.16
N THR A 243 3.99 -16.72 21.96
CA THR A 243 2.97 -16.41 22.97
C THR A 243 2.25 -17.67 23.42
N GLY A 244 1.82 -18.51 22.48
CA GLY A 244 1.20 -19.80 22.78
C GLY A 244 2.09 -20.72 23.60
N THR A 245 3.39 -20.80 23.27
CA THR A 245 4.37 -21.62 24.03
C THR A 245 4.59 -21.09 25.44
N VAL A 246 4.73 -19.78 25.58
CA VAL A 246 4.91 -19.12 26.90
C VAL A 246 3.68 -19.36 27.80
N ILE A 247 2.49 -19.10 27.27
CA ILE A 247 1.24 -19.34 28.01
C ILE A 247 1.07 -20.83 28.34
N GLY A 248 1.41 -21.72 27.43
CA GLY A 248 1.35 -23.16 27.67
C GLY A 248 2.27 -23.64 28.77
N ASN A 249 3.46 -23.06 28.88
CA ASN A 249 4.42 -23.37 29.94
C ASN A 249 3.98 -22.78 31.30
N LEU A 250 3.46 -21.56 31.31
CA LEU A 250 3.01 -20.89 32.53
C LEU A 250 1.67 -21.42 33.05
N TYR A 251 0.75 -21.76 32.16
CA TYR A 251 -0.62 -22.17 32.46
C TYR A 251 -1.00 -23.46 31.73
N PRO A 252 -0.42 -24.62 32.04
CA PRO A 252 -0.65 -25.87 31.32
C PRO A 252 -2.12 -26.33 31.33
N LYS A 253 -2.90 -25.87 32.30
CA LYS A 253 -4.35 -26.16 32.36
C LYS A 253 -5.15 -25.52 31.23
N VAL A 254 -4.70 -24.39 30.68
CA VAL A 254 -5.39 -23.68 29.56
C VAL A 254 -5.36 -24.54 28.29
N PHE A 255 -4.24 -25.19 28.02
CA PHE A 255 -4.05 -26.02 26.83
C PHE A 255 -4.59 -27.45 26.93
N ARG A 256 -5.13 -27.84 28.11
CA ARG A 256 -5.83 -29.13 28.24
C ARG A 256 -7.12 -29.22 27.40
N HIS A 257 -7.64 -28.08 26.98
CA HIS A 257 -8.91 -27.96 26.24
C HIS A 257 -8.68 -27.30 24.86
N THR A 258 -7.70 -27.78 24.10
CA THR A 258 -7.35 -27.25 22.76
C THR A 258 -8.54 -27.17 21.82
N GLY A 259 -9.47 -28.13 21.88
CA GLY A 259 -10.70 -28.13 21.09
C GLY A 259 -11.64 -26.96 21.43
N MET A 260 -11.72 -26.61 22.73
CA MET A 260 -12.52 -25.45 23.18
C MET A 260 -11.89 -24.12 22.74
N LEU A 261 -10.59 -23.97 22.93
CA LEU A 261 -9.85 -22.77 22.48
C LEU A 261 -10.01 -22.55 20.98
N ARG A 262 -9.84 -23.61 20.18
CA ARG A 262 -10.05 -23.55 18.74
C ARG A 262 -11.47 -23.13 18.37
N ARG A 263 -12.50 -23.68 19.03
CA ARG A 263 -13.89 -23.26 18.82
C ARG A 263 -14.10 -21.78 19.21
N MET A 264 -13.61 -21.35 20.36
CA MET A 264 -13.74 -19.95 20.78
C MET A 264 -13.07 -19.02 19.79
N SER A 265 -11.87 -19.35 19.30
CA SER A 265 -11.18 -18.57 18.28
C SER A 265 -11.97 -18.54 16.98
N SER A 266 -12.51 -19.68 16.50
CA SER A 266 -13.27 -19.71 15.25
C SER A 266 -14.56 -18.88 15.32
N TYR A 267 -15.29 -18.94 16.44
CA TYR A 267 -16.47 -18.09 16.64
C TYR A 267 -16.09 -16.61 16.75
N GLY A 268 -15.01 -16.27 17.47
CA GLY A 268 -14.53 -14.89 17.58
C GLY A 268 -14.16 -14.31 16.22
N ILE A 269 -13.32 -15.03 15.45
CA ILE A 269 -12.93 -14.64 14.09
C ILE A 269 -14.16 -14.52 13.18
N GLY A 270 -15.02 -15.55 13.18
CA GLY A 270 -16.18 -15.62 12.30
C GLY A 270 -17.22 -14.53 12.58
N THR A 271 -17.47 -14.22 13.87
CA THR A 271 -18.41 -13.14 14.24
C THR A 271 -17.89 -11.78 13.81
N LEU A 272 -16.60 -11.47 14.04
CA LEU A 272 -16.02 -10.21 13.65
C LEU A 272 -15.98 -10.06 12.11
N ALA A 273 -15.58 -11.10 11.41
CA ALA A 273 -15.55 -11.08 9.94
C ALA A 273 -16.97 -10.99 9.34
N ALA A 274 -17.97 -11.66 9.92
CA ALA A 274 -19.36 -11.55 9.48
C ALA A 274 -19.92 -10.13 9.71
N PHE A 275 -19.56 -9.48 10.82
CA PHE A 275 -19.90 -8.07 11.05
C PHE A 275 -19.33 -7.19 9.95
N TRP A 276 -18.06 -7.36 9.58
CA TRP A 276 -17.44 -6.59 8.48
C TRP A 276 -18.08 -6.88 7.11
N VAL A 277 -18.48 -8.12 6.83
CA VAL A 277 -19.23 -8.41 5.59
C VAL A 277 -20.51 -7.57 5.53
N ILE A 278 -21.29 -7.55 6.63
CA ILE A 278 -22.54 -6.80 6.69
C ILE A 278 -22.28 -5.29 6.56
N GLU A 279 -21.30 -4.78 7.30
CA GLU A 279 -20.92 -3.36 7.28
C GLU A 279 -20.51 -2.91 5.88
N ARG A 280 -19.62 -3.67 5.22
CA ARG A 280 -19.10 -3.34 3.89
C ARG A 280 -20.15 -3.50 2.79
N VAL A 281 -21.02 -4.50 2.90
CA VAL A 281 -22.16 -4.66 1.96
C VAL A 281 -23.21 -3.55 2.16
N ALA A 282 -23.43 -3.11 3.38
CA ALA A 282 -24.36 -2.00 3.66
C ALA A 282 -23.82 -0.64 3.20
N ALA A 283 -22.52 -0.53 2.89
CA ALA A 283 -21.87 0.68 2.40
C ALA A 283 -21.90 0.82 0.85
N PHE A 284 -22.49 -0.16 0.12
CA PHE A 284 -22.72 -0.07 -1.33
C PHE A 284 -23.90 0.87 -1.58
#